data_443bff03e872b9fe8c8753a559293d73
#
_entry.id   443bff03e872b9fe8c8753a559293d73
#
_cell.length_a   1.000
_cell.length_b   1.000
_cell.length_c   1.000
_cell.angle_alpha   90.00
_cell.angle_beta   90.00
_cell.angle_gamma   90.00
#
_symmetry.space_group_name_H-M   'P 1'
#
loop_
_entity.id
_entity.type
_entity.pdbx_description
1 polymer ?
#
loop_
_entity_poly.entity_id
_entity_poly.type
_entity_poly.pdbx_seq_one_letter_code
_entity_poly.pdbx_strand_id
1 'polypeptide(L)'
;MGYNIFNPAEVVPEYTVDVGTKKGEKVDYAIFINGQPAILIEAKSHEDPLTTYDAQLYRYFSATTAKFAILTNGILYRFYTDLSETNKLDNAPFFEIDLLSIKDAAVAELKKFHKEAFDAESLFSVAASLKYAKRVKEIMGAELKEPDDDFIRFFLKDIYAGKATQRAIDDFKPIIKKALNQYLNDQLNDMFKAAI
;
A
#
# COMPACT_ATOMS: atom_id res chain seq x y z
N MET A 1 -5.85 4.41 -17.13
CA MET A 1 -7.08 4.48 -16.32
C MET A 1 -8.33 4.88 -17.13
N GLY A 2 -8.23 5.26 -18.42
CA GLY A 2 -9.36 5.45 -19.33
C GLY A 2 -10.10 6.78 -19.21
N TYR A 3 -9.63 7.72 -18.40
CA TYR A 3 -10.22 9.06 -18.32
C TYR A 3 -9.75 9.93 -19.48
N ASN A 4 -10.67 10.74 -20.01
CA ASN A 4 -10.34 11.66 -21.09
C ASN A 4 -9.69 12.93 -20.54
N ILE A 5 -8.38 13.08 -20.73
CA ILE A 5 -7.59 14.21 -20.24
C ILE A 5 -7.96 15.56 -20.88
N PHE A 6 -8.67 15.56 -22.01
CA PHE A 6 -9.15 16.77 -22.68
C PHE A 6 -10.58 17.13 -22.28
N ASN A 7 -11.24 16.31 -21.47
CA ASN A 7 -12.57 16.59 -20.95
C ASN A 7 -12.47 17.15 -19.53
N PRO A 8 -12.72 18.47 -19.32
CA PRO A 8 -12.63 19.08 -18.00
C PRO A 8 -13.70 18.58 -17.01
N ALA A 9 -14.72 17.88 -17.48
CA ALA A 9 -15.67 17.18 -16.60
C ALA A 9 -15.10 15.87 -16.03
N GLU A 10 -14.00 15.36 -16.57
CA GLU A 10 -13.34 14.12 -16.12
C GLU A 10 -11.97 14.39 -15.49
N VAL A 11 -11.16 15.26 -16.11
CA VAL A 11 -9.80 15.55 -15.63
C VAL A 11 -9.57 17.06 -15.64
N VAL A 12 -9.30 17.60 -14.48
CA VAL A 12 -9.00 19.04 -14.30
C VAL A 12 -7.51 19.19 -14.00
N PRO A 13 -6.70 19.73 -14.94
CA PRO A 13 -5.32 20.07 -14.65
C PRO A 13 -5.25 21.32 -13.77
N GLU A 14 -4.16 21.44 -13.01
CA GLU A 14 -3.92 22.55 -12.08
C GLU A 14 -5.15 22.86 -11.21
N TYR A 15 -5.76 21.81 -10.66
CA TYR A 15 -6.97 21.94 -9.87
C TYR A 15 -6.71 22.75 -8.60
N THR A 16 -7.41 23.89 -8.48
CA THR A 16 -7.25 24.82 -7.37
C THR A 16 -8.06 24.35 -6.16
N VAL A 17 -7.40 24.27 -5.02
CA VAL A 17 -8.00 23.96 -3.72
C VAL A 17 -7.73 25.11 -2.76
N ASP A 18 -8.79 25.65 -2.15
CA ASP A 18 -8.65 26.63 -1.08
C ASP A 18 -8.42 25.92 0.26
N VAL A 19 -7.21 26.03 0.79
CA VAL A 19 -6.81 25.38 2.05
C VAL A 19 -6.60 26.43 3.14
N GLY A 20 -7.60 26.64 3.98
CA GLY A 20 -7.54 27.59 5.09
C GLY A 20 -7.22 29.01 4.63
N THR A 21 -6.10 29.59 5.09
CA THR A 21 -5.65 30.93 4.71
C THR A 21 -4.85 30.97 3.40
N LYS A 22 -4.43 29.82 2.90
CA LYS A 22 -3.71 29.70 1.63
C LYS A 22 -4.71 29.53 0.49
N LYS A 23 -4.80 30.56 -0.35
CA LYS A 23 -5.66 30.56 -1.52
C LYS A 23 -4.85 30.28 -2.78
N GLY A 24 -5.48 29.57 -3.73
CA GLY A 24 -4.92 29.35 -5.06
C GLY A 24 -3.78 28.34 -5.13
N GLU A 25 -3.59 27.51 -4.11
CA GLU A 25 -2.71 26.34 -4.25
C GLU A 25 -3.33 25.34 -5.22
N LYS A 26 -2.50 24.66 -6.02
CA LYS A 26 -2.94 23.77 -7.09
C LYS A 26 -2.36 22.38 -6.90
N VAL A 27 -3.19 21.37 -7.09
CA VAL A 27 -2.74 20.00 -7.36
C VAL A 27 -2.63 19.80 -8.86
N ASP A 28 -1.65 19.04 -9.33
CA ASP A 28 -1.37 18.94 -10.77
C ASP A 28 -2.57 18.43 -11.57
N TYR A 29 -3.29 17.41 -11.04
CA TYR A 29 -4.52 16.92 -11.66
C TYR A 29 -5.53 16.47 -10.63
N ALA A 30 -6.81 16.67 -10.93
CA ALA A 30 -7.93 16.04 -10.22
C ALA A 30 -8.79 15.27 -11.21
N ILE A 31 -9.08 14.01 -10.89
CA ILE A 31 -10.06 13.19 -11.62
C ILE A 31 -11.42 13.35 -10.95
N PHE A 32 -12.40 13.74 -11.77
CA PHE A 32 -13.78 13.96 -11.34
C PHE A 32 -14.67 12.77 -11.72
N ILE A 33 -15.51 12.38 -10.76
CA ILE A 33 -16.52 11.36 -10.95
C ILE A 33 -17.83 11.91 -10.39
N ASN A 34 -18.88 11.88 -11.18
CA ASN A 34 -20.18 12.45 -10.82
C ASN A 34 -20.09 13.93 -10.37
N GLY A 35 -19.19 14.71 -11.00
CA GLY A 35 -19.03 16.13 -10.71
C GLY A 35 -18.27 16.46 -9.40
N GLN A 36 -17.68 15.47 -8.74
CA GLN A 36 -16.88 15.65 -7.54
C GLN A 36 -15.44 15.13 -7.74
N PRO A 37 -14.42 15.76 -7.16
CA PRO A 37 -13.06 15.26 -7.19
C PRO A 37 -13.02 13.92 -6.44
N ALA A 38 -12.60 12.86 -7.13
CA ALA A 38 -12.50 11.50 -6.61
C ALA A 38 -11.05 11.07 -6.37
N ILE A 39 -10.13 11.50 -7.26
CA ILE A 39 -8.71 11.15 -7.19
C ILE A 39 -7.89 12.42 -7.42
N LEU A 40 -6.97 12.74 -6.53
CA LEU A 40 -5.96 13.79 -6.71
C LEU A 40 -4.65 13.16 -7.19
N ILE A 41 -3.95 13.86 -8.09
CA ILE A 41 -2.67 13.37 -8.63
C ILE A 41 -1.65 14.50 -8.53
N GLU A 42 -0.52 14.20 -7.88
CA GLU A 42 0.64 15.08 -7.81
C GLU A 42 1.79 14.40 -8.55
N ALA A 43 2.39 15.11 -9.48
CA ALA A 43 3.49 14.64 -10.33
C ALA A 43 4.80 15.33 -9.93
N LYS A 44 5.86 14.56 -9.80
CA LYS A 44 7.20 15.04 -9.52
C LYS A 44 8.13 14.77 -10.70
N SER A 45 9.32 15.36 -10.67
CA SER A 45 10.38 15.03 -11.62
C SER A 45 10.65 13.51 -11.63
N HIS A 46 11.00 12.97 -12.80
CA HIS A 46 11.34 11.54 -12.92
C HIS A 46 12.55 11.12 -12.06
N GLU A 47 13.38 12.08 -11.65
CA GLU A 47 14.52 11.87 -10.75
C GLU A 47 14.12 11.82 -9.25
N ASP A 48 12.89 12.23 -8.92
CA ASP A 48 12.41 12.21 -7.54
C ASP A 48 12.15 10.76 -7.10
N PRO A 49 12.81 10.27 -6.04
CA PRO A 49 12.60 8.91 -5.57
C PRO A 49 11.26 8.72 -4.83
N LEU A 50 10.46 9.77 -4.69
CA LEU A 50 9.18 9.81 -3.98
C LEU A 50 9.28 9.29 -2.53
N THR A 51 10.44 9.39 -1.89
CA THR A 51 10.68 8.85 -0.54
C THR A 51 10.12 9.74 0.56
N THR A 52 9.95 11.01 0.26
CA THR A 52 9.43 12.00 1.21
C THR A 52 7.92 12.14 1.09
N TYR A 53 7.30 12.33 2.25
CA TYR A 53 5.92 12.71 2.38
C TYR A 53 5.62 14.01 1.61
N ASP A 54 4.65 13.98 0.70
CA ASP A 54 4.21 15.17 0.01
C ASP A 54 3.18 15.96 0.84
N ALA A 55 3.67 16.93 1.61
CA ALA A 55 2.83 17.75 2.46
C ALA A 55 1.78 18.55 1.68
N GLN A 56 2.01 18.81 0.39
CA GLN A 56 1.09 19.51 -0.49
C GLN A 56 -0.11 18.63 -0.83
N LEU A 57 0.15 17.41 -1.31
CA LEU A 57 -0.90 16.43 -1.64
C LEU A 57 -1.78 16.12 -0.41
N TYR A 58 -1.17 16.02 0.77
CA TYR A 58 -1.89 15.81 2.03
C TYR A 58 -2.85 16.96 2.38
N ARG A 59 -2.38 18.21 2.25
CA ARG A 59 -3.24 19.37 2.50
C ARG A 59 -4.42 19.42 1.55
N TYR A 60 -4.18 19.15 0.27
CA TYR A 60 -5.24 19.16 -0.73
C TYR A 60 -6.26 18.05 -0.51
N PHE A 61 -5.79 16.87 -0.19
CA PHE A 61 -6.68 15.75 0.12
C PHE A 61 -7.61 16.12 1.29
N SER A 62 -7.06 16.67 2.36
CA SER A 62 -7.84 17.05 3.55
C SER A 62 -8.88 18.14 3.29
N ALA A 63 -8.69 18.95 2.25
CA ALA A 63 -9.58 20.06 1.89
C ALA A 63 -10.59 19.72 0.78
N THR A 64 -10.58 18.48 0.28
CA THR A 64 -11.47 18.01 -0.79
C THR A 64 -12.32 16.83 -0.37
N THR A 65 -13.25 16.43 -1.23
CA THR A 65 -14.04 15.20 -1.09
C THR A 65 -13.34 13.98 -1.71
N ALA A 66 -12.15 14.14 -2.27
CA ALA A 66 -11.40 13.06 -2.87
C ALA A 66 -11.16 11.92 -1.87
N LYS A 67 -11.25 10.67 -2.35
CA LYS A 67 -11.02 9.47 -1.54
C LYS A 67 -9.70 8.79 -1.84
N PHE A 68 -9.07 9.16 -2.94
CA PHE A 68 -7.79 8.61 -3.36
C PHE A 68 -6.84 9.73 -3.78
N ALA A 69 -5.55 9.48 -3.55
CA ALA A 69 -4.50 10.35 -4.04
C ALA A 69 -3.39 9.50 -4.68
N ILE A 70 -2.77 10.03 -5.71
CA ILE A 70 -1.66 9.40 -6.43
C ILE A 70 -0.48 10.37 -6.42
N LEU A 71 0.66 9.89 -5.95
CA LEU A 71 1.94 10.57 -6.10
C LEU A 71 2.76 9.82 -7.13
N THR A 72 3.28 10.53 -8.13
CA THR A 72 4.04 9.88 -9.21
C THR A 72 5.22 10.73 -9.68
N ASN A 73 6.25 10.06 -10.19
CA ASN A 73 7.33 10.67 -10.98
C ASN A 73 7.31 10.22 -12.45
N GLY A 74 6.17 9.66 -12.90
CA GLY A 74 6.00 9.12 -14.24
C GLY A 74 6.47 7.68 -14.42
N ILE A 75 7.30 7.15 -13.51
CA ILE A 75 7.79 5.76 -13.49
C ILE A 75 7.15 5.00 -12.34
N LEU A 76 7.26 5.54 -11.14
CA LEU A 76 6.66 4.98 -9.92
C LEU A 76 5.36 5.71 -9.62
N TYR A 77 4.31 4.95 -9.32
CA TYR A 77 3.01 5.46 -8.92
C TYR A 77 2.67 4.92 -7.54
N ARG A 78 2.39 5.79 -6.59
CA ARG A 78 2.02 5.49 -5.21
C ARG A 78 0.60 5.93 -4.94
N PHE A 79 -0.23 4.99 -4.53
CA PHE A 79 -1.66 5.20 -4.29
C PHE A 79 -1.94 5.28 -2.80
N TYR A 80 -2.62 6.33 -2.39
CA TYR A 80 -2.94 6.65 -1.01
C TYR A 80 -4.45 6.81 -0.82
N THR A 81 -4.91 6.57 0.39
CA THR A 81 -6.28 6.84 0.86
C THR A 81 -6.27 7.12 2.37
N ASP A 82 -7.42 7.33 2.98
CA ASP A 82 -7.63 7.72 4.37
C ASP A 82 -8.17 6.58 5.25
N LEU A 83 -7.51 5.41 5.25
CA LEU A 83 -7.94 4.23 6.01
C LEU A 83 -7.83 4.40 7.53
N SER A 84 -6.86 5.18 8.00
CA SER A 84 -6.57 5.33 9.43
C SER A 84 -7.39 6.43 10.08
N GLU A 85 -7.60 7.54 9.37
CA GLU A 85 -8.32 8.71 9.87
C GLU A 85 -9.00 9.42 8.69
N THR A 86 -10.30 9.65 8.78
CA THR A 86 -11.10 10.25 7.71
C THR A 86 -10.54 11.60 7.27
N ASN A 87 -10.47 11.81 5.95
CA ASN A 87 -9.92 13.00 5.29
C ASN A 87 -8.44 13.31 5.59
N LYS A 88 -7.69 12.29 6.02
CA LYS A 88 -6.25 12.40 6.25
C LYS A 88 -5.53 11.23 5.60
N LEU A 89 -4.76 11.51 4.58
CA LEU A 89 -4.01 10.46 3.88
C LEU A 89 -3.14 9.65 4.85
N ASP A 90 -3.14 8.35 4.67
CA ASP A 90 -2.20 7.47 5.36
C ASP A 90 -0.74 7.82 4.99
N ASN A 91 0.19 7.66 5.94
CA ASN A 91 1.61 7.95 5.71
C ASN A 91 2.27 7.00 4.69
N ALA A 92 1.72 5.81 4.51
CA ALA A 92 2.22 4.82 3.56
C ALA A 92 1.20 4.55 2.46
N PRO A 93 1.66 4.38 1.20
CA PRO A 93 0.77 3.98 0.12
C PRO A 93 0.23 2.57 0.37
N PHE A 94 -1.03 2.37 0.06
CA PHE A 94 -1.63 1.03 0.10
C PHE A 94 -1.29 0.19 -1.13
N PHE A 95 -0.96 0.85 -2.25
CA PHE A 95 -0.58 0.22 -3.51
C PHE A 95 0.51 1.03 -4.21
N GLU A 96 1.45 0.32 -4.82
CA GLU A 96 2.54 0.91 -5.60
C GLU A 96 2.70 0.12 -6.91
N ILE A 97 2.99 0.83 -8.00
CA ILE A 97 3.33 0.21 -9.28
C ILE A 97 4.52 0.92 -9.89
N ASP A 98 5.53 0.14 -10.26
CA ASP A 98 6.69 0.55 -11.02
C ASP A 98 6.49 0.14 -12.48
N LEU A 99 6.43 1.11 -13.38
CA LEU A 99 6.21 0.87 -14.80
C LEU A 99 7.40 0.18 -15.49
N LEU A 100 8.60 0.23 -14.90
CA LEU A 100 9.77 -0.48 -15.41
C LEU A 100 9.82 -1.95 -14.95
N SER A 101 9.00 -2.32 -13.95
CA SER A 101 8.95 -3.67 -13.39
C SER A 101 7.51 -4.07 -13.04
N ILE A 102 6.64 -4.07 -14.06
CA ILE A 102 5.21 -4.35 -13.89
C ILE A 102 4.99 -5.84 -13.59
N LYS A 103 4.21 -6.11 -12.54
CA LYS A 103 3.76 -7.46 -12.18
C LYS A 103 2.27 -7.63 -12.53
N ASP A 104 1.87 -8.80 -13.01
CA ASP A 104 0.47 -9.07 -13.38
C ASP A 104 -0.52 -8.77 -12.25
N ALA A 105 -0.16 -9.09 -11.01
CA ALA A 105 -0.96 -8.75 -9.83
C ALA A 105 -1.18 -7.24 -9.69
N ALA A 106 -0.18 -6.41 -10.00
CA ALA A 106 -0.30 -4.96 -9.95
C ALA A 106 -1.21 -4.42 -11.07
N VAL A 107 -1.19 -5.05 -12.25
CA VAL A 107 -2.10 -4.70 -13.35
C VAL A 107 -3.56 -4.96 -12.95
N ALA A 108 -3.83 -6.08 -12.27
CA ALA A 108 -5.17 -6.40 -11.79
C ALA A 108 -5.69 -5.34 -10.81
N GLU A 109 -4.86 -4.85 -9.90
CA GLU A 109 -5.21 -3.78 -8.97
C GLU A 109 -5.40 -2.43 -9.69
N LEU A 110 -4.51 -2.10 -10.63
CA LEU A 110 -4.61 -0.86 -11.40
C LEU A 110 -5.90 -0.77 -12.24
N LYS A 111 -6.39 -1.90 -12.76
CA LYS A 111 -7.65 -1.99 -13.52
C LYS A 111 -8.86 -1.51 -12.73
N LYS A 112 -8.85 -1.63 -11.41
CA LYS A 112 -9.94 -1.16 -10.55
C LYS A 112 -10.07 0.37 -10.51
N PHE A 113 -9.00 1.08 -10.91
CA PHE A 113 -9.01 2.54 -11.09
C PHE A 113 -9.43 2.97 -12.50
N HIS A 114 -9.76 2.02 -13.38
CA HIS A 114 -10.28 2.35 -14.70
C HIS A 114 -11.67 2.98 -14.58
N LYS A 115 -11.93 4.00 -15.40
CA LYS A 115 -13.17 4.79 -15.40
C LYS A 115 -14.45 3.94 -15.31
N GLU A 116 -14.51 2.84 -16.07
CA GLU A 116 -15.68 1.95 -16.12
C GLU A 116 -15.80 1.01 -14.91
N ALA A 117 -14.69 0.78 -14.20
CA ALA A 117 -14.61 -0.13 -13.06
C ALA A 117 -14.54 0.59 -11.72
N PHE A 118 -14.42 1.93 -11.74
CA PHE A 118 -14.21 2.71 -10.53
C PHE A 118 -15.45 2.70 -9.63
N ASP A 119 -15.29 2.10 -8.47
CA ASP A 119 -16.23 2.17 -7.35
C ASP A 119 -15.45 2.49 -6.07
N ALA A 120 -15.71 3.65 -5.49
CA ALA A 120 -14.94 4.17 -4.36
C ALA A 120 -15.05 3.29 -3.11
N GLU A 121 -16.21 2.71 -2.82
CA GLU A 121 -16.41 1.84 -1.64
C GLU A 121 -15.68 0.51 -1.81
N SER A 122 -15.80 -0.11 -2.98
CA SER A 122 -15.06 -1.32 -3.31
C SER A 122 -13.54 -1.10 -3.27
N LEU A 123 -13.05 0.00 -3.85
CA LEU A 123 -11.64 0.36 -3.82
C LEU A 123 -11.12 0.62 -2.40
N PHE A 124 -11.92 1.22 -1.53
CA PHE A 124 -11.57 1.45 -0.14
C PHE A 124 -11.38 0.11 0.60
N SER A 125 -12.26 -0.85 0.39
CA SER A 125 -12.14 -2.22 0.93
C SER A 125 -10.89 -2.94 0.41
N VAL A 126 -10.59 -2.78 -0.87
CA VAL A 126 -9.37 -3.33 -1.50
C VAL A 126 -8.13 -2.67 -0.91
N ALA A 127 -8.13 -1.34 -0.75
CA ALA A 127 -7.02 -0.61 -0.16
C ALA A 127 -6.72 -1.08 1.28
N ALA A 128 -7.76 -1.30 2.09
CA ALA A 128 -7.63 -1.87 3.43
C ALA A 128 -6.98 -3.26 3.38
N SER A 129 -7.48 -4.14 2.51
CA SER A 129 -6.93 -5.49 2.35
C SER A 129 -5.46 -5.48 1.92
N LEU A 130 -5.07 -4.63 0.96
CA LEU A 130 -3.70 -4.51 0.50
C LEU A 130 -2.78 -3.96 1.59
N LYS A 131 -3.22 -2.93 2.32
CA LYS A 131 -2.47 -2.35 3.45
C LYS A 131 -2.19 -3.40 4.52
N TYR A 132 -3.22 -4.13 4.96
CA TYR A 132 -3.06 -5.16 5.99
C TYR A 132 -2.22 -6.34 5.49
N ALA A 133 -2.43 -6.80 4.25
CA ALA A 133 -1.61 -7.87 3.67
C ALA A 133 -0.12 -7.47 3.57
N LYS A 134 0.18 -6.22 3.19
CA LYS A 134 1.55 -5.68 3.19
C LYS A 134 2.14 -5.75 4.61
N ARG A 135 1.38 -5.28 5.61
CA ARG A 135 1.84 -5.29 7.01
C ARG A 135 2.07 -6.70 7.55
N VAL A 136 1.19 -7.64 7.25
CA VAL A 136 1.38 -9.07 7.62
C VAL A 136 2.66 -9.61 7.00
N LYS A 137 2.92 -9.34 5.71
CA LYS A 137 4.16 -9.79 5.04
C LYS A 137 5.42 -9.18 5.68
N GLU A 138 5.38 -7.91 6.09
CA GLU A 138 6.49 -7.26 6.78
C GLU A 138 6.77 -7.92 8.14
N ILE A 139 5.72 -8.18 8.94
CA ILE A 139 5.84 -8.86 10.23
C ILE A 139 6.40 -10.26 10.01
N MET A 140 5.80 -11.05 9.13
CA MET A 140 6.29 -12.40 8.82
C MET A 140 7.75 -12.39 8.36
N GLY A 141 8.12 -11.43 7.51
CA GLY A 141 9.52 -11.28 7.05
C GLY A 141 10.49 -10.93 8.17
N ALA A 142 10.07 -10.17 9.18
CA ALA A 142 10.88 -9.88 10.36
C ALA A 142 11.04 -11.13 11.24
N GLU A 143 9.94 -11.84 11.52
CA GLU A 143 9.94 -13.05 12.32
C GLU A 143 10.78 -14.18 11.68
N LEU A 144 10.76 -14.30 10.36
CA LEU A 144 11.58 -15.28 9.64
C LEU A 144 13.08 -14.98 9.74
N LYS A 145 13.45 -13.69 9.82
CA LYS A 145 14.86 -13.29 9.99
C LYS A 145 15.31 -13.45 11.42
N GLU A 146 14.53 -12.94 12.34
CA GLU A 146 14.86 -12.92 13.77
C GLU A 146 13.57 -12.97 14.58
N PRO A 147 13.09 -14.18 14.95
CA PRO A 147 11.86 -14.36 15.71
C PRO A 147 11.93 -13.66 17.06
N ASP A 148 10.88 -12.93 17.40
CA ASP A 148 10.76 -12.32 18.72
C ASP A 148 10.29 -13.34 19.78
N ASP A 149 10.34 -12.95 21.06
CA ASP A 149 9.97 -13.83 22.15
C ASP A 149 8.49 -14.25 22.11
N ASP A 150 7.59 -13.38 21.69
CA ASP A 150 6.17 -13.69 21.61
C ASP A 150 5.85 -14.65 20.49
N PHE A 151 6.55 -14.51 19.36
CA PHE A 151 6.47 -15.46 18.25
C PHE A 151 6.99 -16.85 18.67
N ILE A 152 8.10 -16.92 19.43
CA ILE A 152 8.59 -18.18 19.99
C ILE A 152 7.58 -18.75 20.99
N ARG A 153 7.04 -17.94 21.90
CA ARG A 153 6.00 -18.38 22.86
C ARG A 153 4.77 -18.96 22.18
N PHE A 154 4.39 -18.41 21.02
CA PHE A 154 3.27 -18.94 20.23
C PHE A 154 3.46 -20.43 19.91
N PHE A 155 4.65 -20.83 19.44
CA PHE A 155 4.95 -22.25 19.16
C PHE A 155 5.10 -23.08 20.43
N LEU A 156 5.74 -22.54 21.47
CA LEU A 156 5.97 -23.27 22.71
C LEU A 156 4.68 -23.75 23.38
N LYS A 157 3.56 -23.06 23.19
CA LYS A 157 2.25 -23.48 23.71
C LYS A 157 1.85 -24.88 23.28
N ASP A 158 2.21 -25.26 22.05
CA ASP A 158 1.78 -26.52 21.44
C ASP A 158 2.85 -27.61 21.49
N ILE A 159 4.13 -27.23 21.54
CA ILE A 159 5.26 -28.20 21.41
C ILE A 159 6.04 -28.42 22.70
N TYR A 160 5.83 -27.61 23.75
CA TYR A 160 6.62 -27.68 24.98
C TYR A 160 5.73 -27.77 26.21
N ALA A 161 5.83 -28.89 26.93
CA ALA A 161 5.01 -29.15 28.12
C ALA A 161 5.45 -28.32 29.37
N GLY A 162 6.62 -27.66 29.32
CA GLY A 162 7.14 -26.85 30.42
C GLY A 162 6.65 -25.42 30.39
N LYS A 163 7.08 -24.62 31.37
CA LYS A 163 6.82 -23.18 31.34
C LYS A 163 7.72 -22.48 30.32
N ALA A 164 7.16 -21.57 29.52
CA ALA A 164 7.89 -20.73 28.57
C ALA A 164 8.72 -19.66 29.29
N THR A 165 9.76 -20.08 30.04
CA THR A 165 10.75 -19.19 30.68
C THR A 165 11.66 -18.58 29.62
N GLN A 166 12.38 -17.49 29.96
CA GLN A 166 13.35 -16.89 29.03
C GLN A 166 14.37 -17.91 28.53
N ARG A 167 14.91 -18.74 29.40
CA ARG A 167 15.83 -19.82 29.00
C ARG A 167 15.21 -20.78 27.97
N ALA A 168 13.96 -21.19 28.17
CA ALA A 168 13.28 -22.05 27.20
C ALA A 168 13.09 -21.30 25.85
N ILE A 169 12.76 -20.03 25.87
CA ILE A 169 12.64 -19.21 24.66
C ILE A 169 13.99 -19.16 23.92
N ASP A 170 15.07 -18.85 24.62
CA ASP A 170 16.43 -18.77 24.07
C ASP A 170 16.87 -20.13 23.47
N ASP A 171 16.56 -21.23 24.15
CA ASP A 171 16.87 -22.60 23.68
C ASP A 171 16.08 -22.96 22.43
N PHE A 172 14.80 -22.58 22.32
CA PHE A 172 13.92 -22.92 21.21
C PHE A 172 14.03 -21.96 20.00
N LYS A 173 14.48 -20.73 20.20
CA LYS A 173 14.61 -19.74 19.14
C LYS A 173 15.37 -20.25 17.91
N PRO A 174 16.58 -20.83 18.02
CA PRO A 174 17.31 -21.35 16.88
C PRO A 174 16.60 -22.57 16.23
N ILE A 175 15.90 -23.37 17.00
CA ILE A 175 15.15 -24.54 16.53
C ILE A 175 13.99 -24.08 15.64
N ILE A 176 13.16 -23.15 16.14
CA ILE A 176 12.00 -22.61 15.42
C ILE A 176 12.44 -21.87 14.17
N LYS A 177 13.47 -21.01 14.26
CA LYS A 177 14.05 -20.33 13.11
C LYS A 177 14.49 -21.29 12.01
N LYS A 178 15.18 -22.37 12.38
CA LYS A 178 15.62 -23.41 11.44
C LYS A 178 14.43 -24.14 10.80
N ALA A 179 13.45 -24.54 11.61
CA ALA A 179 12.26 -25.23 11.14
C ALA A 179 11.44 -24.40 10.14
N LEU A 180 11.25 -23.10 10.42
CA LEU A 180 10.56 -22.17 9.52
C LEU A 180 11.28 -22.03 8.18
N ASN A 181 12.60 -21.89 8.18
CA ASN A 181 13.38 -21.81 6.95
C ASN A 181 13.34 -23.12 6.15
N GLN A 182 13.38 -24.26 6.83
CA GLN A 182 13.23 -25.57 6.16
C GLN A 182 11.84 -25.69 5.53
N TYR A 183 10.78 -25.39 6.26
CA TYR A 183 9.40 -25.43 5.76
C TYR A 183 9.22 -24.55 4.51
N LEU A 184 9.73 -23.31 4.52
CA LEU A 184 9.66 -22.44 3.34
C LEU A 184 10.40 -23.01 2.14
N ASN A 185 11.59 -23.57 2.35
CA ASN A 185 12.37 -24.19 1.27
C ASN A 185 11.64 -25.42 0.69
N ASP A 186 11.02 -26.23 1.55
CA ASP A 186 10.24 -27.41 1.12
C ASP A 186 9.03 -26.97 0.28
N GLN A 187 8.28 -25.92 0.73
CA GLN A 187 7.16 -25.39 -0.03
C GLN A 187 7.60 -24.82 -1.40
N LEU A 188 8.72 -24.10 -1.46
CA LEU A 188 9.27 -23.59 -2.72
C LEU A 188 9.65 -24.73 -3.67
N ASN A 189 10.33 -25.77 -3.16
CA ASN A 189 10.71 -26.93 -3.95
C ASN A 189 9.49 -27.68 -4.51
N ASP A 190 8.42 -27.82 -3.72
CA ASP A 190 7.19 -28.47 -4.17
C ASP A 190 6.46 -27.64 -5.23
N MET A 191 6.44 -26.32 -5.10
CA MET A 191 5.90 -25.42 -6.13
C MET A 191 6.69 -25.52 -7.45
N PHE A 192 8.03 -25.57 -7.39
CA PHE A 192 8.86 -25.75 -8.58
C PHE A 192 8.62 -27.10 -9.26
N LYS A 193 8.47 -28.18 -8.50
CA LYS A 193 8.16 -29.53 -9.06
C LYS A 193 6.78 -29.54 -9.72
N ALA A 194 5.80 -28.83 -9.19
CA ALA A 194 4.46 -28.78 -9.76
C ALA A 194 4.35 -27.90 -11.02
N ALA A 195 5.36 -27.06 -11.29
CA ALA A 195 5.41 -26.16 -12.44
C ALA A 195 6.16 -26.76 -13.66
N ILE A 196 6.73 -27.96 -13.53
CA ILE A 196 7.40 -28.75 -14.58
C ILE A 196 6.47 -29.83 -15.07
#